data_3ac764b94330ed57e67f79b4297a4849
#
_entry.id   3ac764b94330ed57e67f79b4297a4849
#
_cell.length_a   1.000
_cell.length_b   1.000
_cell.length_c   1.000
_cell.angle_alpha   90.00
_cell.angle_beta   90.00
_cell.angle_gamma   90.00
#
_symmetry.space_group_name_H-M   'P 1'
#
loop_
_entity.id
_entity.type
_entity.pdbx_description
1 polymer ?
#
loop_
_entity_poly.entity_id
_entity_poly.type
_entity_poly.pdbx_seq_one_letter_code
_entity_poly.pdbx_strand_id
1 'polypeptide(L)'
;MGPLTLRVLSILLATLAATRDGTMAEFGTGCGVGTAWLRSGVRPGTQILSAELDTELANAAQEIFEDDPQVEVLSADWSTLRNKGPYSLLFLDPSVPQDASVDSVADLVEPGGIVVLDDFAPCEMWPPITDGRVDILREMWLTDERFTAVEVMVAPDASALIATRR
;
A
#
# COMPACT_ATOMS: atom_id res chain seq x y z
N MET A 1 2.74 -5.82 14.92
CA MET A 1 1.38 -5.31 14.63
C MET A 1 0.35 -6.06 15.47
N GLY A 2 -0.55 -5.36 16.18
CA GLY A 2 -1.58 -5.98 17.02
C GLY A 2 -2.82 -6.39 16.22
N PRO A 3 -3.67 -7.30 16.73
CA PRO A 3 -4.85 -7.79 16.00
C PRO A 3 -5.89 -6.71 15.68
N LEU A 4 -5.92 -5.58 16.40
CA LEU A 4 -6.81 -4.45 16.09
C LEU A 4 -6.29 -3.60 14.92
N THR A 5 -4.98 -3.39 14.83
CA THR A 5 -4.32 -2.67 13.73
C THR A 5 -4.62 -3.32 12.39
N LEU A 6 -4.42 -4.65 12.32
CA LEU A 6 -4.75 -5.44 11.13
C LEU A 6 -6.21 -5.26 10.70
N ARG A 7 -7.16 -5.21 11.66
CA ARG A 7 -8.59 -5.12 11.32
C ARG A 7 -8.99 -3.78 10.71
N VAL A 8 -8.52 -2.65 11.25
CA VAL A 8 -8.91 -1.33 10.75
C VAL A 8 -8.28 -1.07 9.38
N LEU A 9 -6.99 -1.31 9.24
CA LEU A 9 -6.29 -1.15 7.97
C LEU A 9 -6.89 -2.05 6.89
N SER A 10 -7.16 -3.31 7.22
CA SER A 10 -7.74 -4.29 6.29
C SER A 10 -9.10 -3.85 5.76
N ILE A 11 -9.99 -3.39 6.65
CA ILE A 11 -11.30 -2.87 6.26
C ILE A 11 -11.15 -1.59 5.43
N LEU A 12 -10.20 -0.74 5.76
CA LEU A 12 -9.89 0.46 5.01
C LEU A 12 -9.44 0.12 3.58
N LEU A 13 -8.51 -0.81 3.42
CA LEU A 13 -8.05 -1.29 2.10
C LEU A 13 -9.21 -1.84 1.26
N ALA A 14 -10.03 -2.72 1.83
CA ALA A 14 -11.19 -3.28 1.13
C ALA A 14 -12.20 -2.18 0.74
N THR A 15 -12.42 -1.20 1.63
CA THR A 15 -13.35 -0.09 1.36
C THR A 15 -12.82 0.80 0.24
N LEU A 16 -11.54 1.15 0.26
CA LEU A 16 -10.92 1.96 -0.79
C LEU A 16 -10.92 1.21 -2.12
N ALA A 17 -10.58 -0.08 -2.11
CA ALA A 17 -10.61 -0.93 -3.30
C ALA A 17 -12.01 -1.00 -3.93
N ALA A 18 -13.09 -1.07 -3.12
CA ALA A 18 -14.46 -1.09 -3.60
C ALA A 18 -14.90 0.18 -4.34
N THR A 19 -14.20 1.29 -4.13
CA THR A 19 -14.51 2.60 -4.76
C THR A 19 -13.76 2.82 -6.07
N ARG A 20 -12.86 1.91 -6.47
CA ARG A 20 -11.96 2.08 -7.60
C ARG A 20 -12.24 1.09 -8.70
N ASP A 21 -12.09 1.57 -9.92
CA ASP A 21 -11.97 0.76 -11.12
C ASP A 21 -10.51 0.86 -11.61
N GLY A 22 -10.02 -0.13 -12.34
CA GLY A 22 -8.65 -0.17 -12.85
C GLY A 22 -7.74 -1.12 -12.06
N THR A 23 -6.50 -1.24 -12.50
CA THR A 23 -5.52 -2.14 -11.87
C THR A 23 -5.05 -1.58 -10.53
N MET A 24 -4.92 -2.47 -9.54
CA MET A 24 -4.35 -2.15 -8.23
C MET A 24 -3.03 -2.87 -8.05
N ALA A 25 -2.17 -2.33 -7.18
CA ALA A 25 -0.93 -3.00 -6.85
C ALA A 25 -0.63 -2.97 -5.34
N GLU A 26 0.15 -3.94 -4.91
CA GLU A 26 0.74 -4.03 -3.58
C GLU A 26 2.25 -4.24 -3.71
N PHE A 27 3.02 -3.45 -2.98
CA PHE A 27 4.47 -3.60 -2.87
C PHE A 27 4.78 -4.15 -1.48
N GLY A 28 5.25 -5.42 -1.44
CA GLY A 28 5.42 -6.21 -0.24
C GLY A 28 4.18 -7.06 0.07
N THR A 29 4.07 -8.22 -0.56
CA THR A 29 2.94 -9.15 -0.40
C THR A 29 2.93 -9.80 0.99
N GLY A 30 4.11 -10.06 1.55
CA GLY A 30 4.25 -10.89 2.74
C GLY A 30 3.53 -12.23 2.58
N CYS A 31 2.71 -12.58 3.57
CA CYS A 31 1.85 -13.77 3.52
C CYS A 31 0.52 -13.56 2.76
N GLY A 32 0.35 -12.48 2.01
CA GLY A 32 -0.84 -12.21 1.18
C GLY A 32 -2.03 -11.58 1.92
N VAL A 33 -1.85 -11.08 3.14
CA VAL A 33 -2.94 -10.50 3.94
C VAL A 33 -3.49 -9.23 3.29
N GLY A 34 -2.61 -8.30 2.88
CA GLY A 34 -2.99 -7.06 2.19
C GLY A 34 -3.68 -7.35 0.86
N THR A 35 -3.08 -8.24 0.05
CA THR A 35 -3.67 -8.73 -1.20
C THR A 35 -5.08 -9.28 -1.00
N ALA A 36 -5.29 -10.12 0.03
CA ALA A 36 -6.60 -10.72 0.32
C ALA A 36 -7.67 -9.65 0.67
N TRP A 37 -7.27 -8.61 1.40
CA TRP A 37 -8.18 -7.53 1.73
C TRP A 37 -8.47 -6.62 0.53
N LEU A 38 -7.49 -6.29 -0.28
CA LEU A 38 -7.71 -5.62 -1.56
C LEU A 38 -8.69 -6.44 -2.40
N ARG A 39 -8.43 -7.74 -2.54
CA ARG A 39 -9.26 -8.67 -3.32
C ARG A 39 -10.70 -8.75 -2.83
N SER A 40 -10.90 -8.69 -1.52
CA SER A 40 -12.25 -8.73 -0.92
C SER A 40 -13.11 -7.50 -1.26
N GLY A 41 -12.47 -6.36 -1.58
CA GLY A 41 -13.16 -5.12 -1.91
C GLY A 41 -13.39 -4.90 -3.40
N VAL A 42 -12.54 -5.44 -4.26
CA VAL A 42 -12.60 -5.13 -5.71
C VAL A 42 -13.80 -5.75 -6.41
N ARG A 43 -14.21 -5.12 -7.50
CA ARG A 43 -15.24 -5.63 -8.39
C ARG A 43 -14.72 -6.77 -9.26
N PRO A 44 -15.62 -7.64 -9.75
CA PRO A 44 -15.23 -8.65 -10.73
C PRO A 44 -14.53 -8.04 -11.95
N GLY A 45 -13.39 -8.62 -12.34
CA GLY A 45 -12.59 -8.14 -13.47
C GLY A 45 -11.49 -7.13 -13.14
N THR A 46 -11.43 -6.62 -11.90
CA THR A 46 -10.31 -5.79 -11.43
C THR A 46 -9.07 -6.66 -11.22
N GLN A 47 -7.91 -6.22 -11.72
CA GLN A 47 -6.64 -6.91 -11.53
C GLN A 47 -5.90 -6.36 -10.31
N ILE A 48 -5.32 -7.25 -9.53
CA ILE A 48 -4.43 -6.95 -8.42
C ILE A 48 -3.07 -7.57 -8.72
N LEU A 49 -2.03 -6.74 -8.74
CA LEU A 49 -0.65 -7.15 -8.92
C LEU A 49 0.09 -6.96 -7.60
N SER A 50 0.70 -8.00 -7.08
CA SER A 50 1.49 -7.92 -5.85
C SER A 50 2.91 -8.43 -6.09
N ALA A 51 3.92 -7.84 -5.45
CA ALA A 51 5.30 -8.25 -5.58
C ALA A 51 5.92 -8.47 -4.20
N GLU A 52 6.60 -9.61 -4.04
CA GLU A 52 7.29 -10.01 -2.83
C GLU A 52 8.73 -10.43 -3.16
N LEU A 53 9.69 -9.85 -2.45
CA LEU A 53 11.11 -10.12 -2.66
C LEU A 53 11.53 -11.46 -2.05
N ASP A 54 10.95 -11.83 -0.91
CA ASP A 54 11.18 -13.10 -0.28
C ASP A 54 10.46 -14.22 -1.05
N THR A 55 11.24 -15.12 -1.64
CA THR A 55 10.71 -16.19 -2.49
C THR A 55 9.82 -17.18 -1.74
N GLU A 56 10.08 -17.43 -0.44
CA GLU A 56 9.25 -18.37 0.34
C GLU A 56 7.89 -17.75 0.64
N LEU A 57 7.85 -16.48 1.01
CA LEU A 57 6.60 -15.72 1.22
C LEU A 57 5.83 -15.56 -0.10
N ALA A 58 6.52 -15.22 -1.19
CA ALA A 58 5.90 -15.10 -2.51
C ALA A 58 5.24 -16.41 -2.95
N ASN A 59 5.94 -17.55 -2.79
CA ASN A 59 5.39 -18.87 -3.15
C ASN A 59 4.16 -19.21 -2.29
N ALA A 60 4.22 -18.96 -0.98
CA ALA A 60 3.08 -19.19 -0.09
C ALA A 60 1.86 -18.34 -0.48
N ALA A 61 2.09 -17.06 -0.83
CA ALA A 61 1.01 -16.20 -1.31
C ALA A 61 0.47 -16.64 -2.68
N GLN A 62 1.33 -17.09 -3.59
CA GLN A 62 0.92 -17.64 -4.90
C GLN A 62 0.00 -18.86 -4.74
N GLU A 63 0.31 -19.78 -3.80
CA GLU A 63 -0.53 -20.94 -3.50
C GLU A 63 -1.93 -20.52 -3.00
N ILE A 64 -2.01 -19.45 -2.19
CA ILE A 64 -3.29 -18.94 -1.68
C ILE A 64 -4.19 -18.42 -2.81
N PHE A 65 -3.60 -17.79 -3.83
CA PHE A 65 -4.33 -17.14 -4.91
C PHE A 65 -4.28 -17.90 -6.24
N GLU A 66 -3.81 -19.17 -6.27
CA GLU A 66 -3.59 -19.91 -7.52
C GLU A 66 -4.85 -20.03 -8.41
N ASP A 67 -6.02 -20.12 -7.78
CA ASP A 67 -7.32 -20.25 -8.46
C ASP A 67 -8.01 -18.89 -8.69
N ASP A 68 -7.40 -17.76 -8.29
CA ASP A 68 -8.01 -16.44 -8.47
C ASP A 68 -7.39 -15.68 -9.65
N PRO A 69 -8.09 -15.62 -10.81
CA PRO A 69 -7.55 -14.98 -12.01
C PRO A 69 -7.41 -13.45 -11.89
N GLN A 70 -7.91 -12.86 -10.81
CA GLN A 70 -7.80 -11.41 -10.56
C GLN A 70 -6.55 -11.04 -9.76
N VAL A 71 -5.81 -12.01 -9.24
CA VAL A 71 -4.61 -11.78 -8.42
C VAL A 71 -3.39 -12.39 -9.10
N GLU A 72 -2.35 -11.59 -9.30
CA GLU A 72 -1.04 -12.03 -9.75
C GLU A 72 0.00 -11.67 -8.68
N VAL A 73 0.59 -12.68 -8.05
CA VAL A 73 1.70 -12.49 -7.10
C VAL A 73 3.01 -12.80 -7.80
N LEU A 74 3.95 -11.85 -7.76
CA LEU A 74 5.27 -11.96 -8.37
C LEU A 74 6.33 -12.21 -7.29
N SER A 75 7.13 -13.27 -7.44
CA SER A 75 8.37 -13.44 -6.65
C SER A 75 9.45 -12.56 -7.26
N ALA A 76 9.44 -11.27 -6.92
CA ALA A 76 10.30 -10.26 -7.52
C ALA A 76 10.35 -8.99 -6.67
N ASP A 77 11.36 -8.15 -6.94
CA ASP A 77 11.38 -6.78 -6.44
C ASP A 77 10.20 -5.97 -7.00
N TRP A 78 9.61 -5.11 -6.18
CA TRP A 78 8.45 -4.28 -6.54
C TRP A 78 8.69 -3.39 -7.77
N SER A 79 9.95 -3.05 -8.07
CA SER A 79 10.30 -2.25 -9.25
C SER A 79 9.89 -2.91 -10.56
N THR A 80 9.67 -4.23 -10.58
CA THR A 80 9.13 -4.96 -11.74
C THR A 80 7.71 -4.52 -12.10
N LEU A 81 6.97 -3.97 -11.13
CA LEU A 81 5.62 -3.46 -11.31
C LEU A 81 5.58 -2.02 -11.90
N ARG A 82 6.74 -1.31 -11.97
CA ARG A 82 6.79 0.06 -12.50
C ARG A 82 6.20 0.23 -13.90
N ASN A 83 6.35 -0.77 -14.74
CA ASN A 83 5.89 -0.72 -16.14
C ASN A 83 4.49 -1.32 -16.33
N LYS A 84 3.84 -1.75 -15.26
CA LYS A 84 2.48 -2.33 -15.31
C LYS A 84 1.37 -1.35 -14.88
N GLY A 85 1.74 -0.17 -14.38
CA GLY A 85 0.81 0.91 -14.03
C GLY A 85 0.31 1.72 -15.25
N PRO A 86 -0.41 2.83 -15.07
CA PRO A 86 -0.71 3.42 -13.76
C PRO A 86 -1.76 2.65 -12.97
N TYR A 87 -1.69 2.76 -11.63
CA TYR A 87 -2.56 2.06 -10.69
C TYR A 87 -3.66 2.98 -10.16
N SER A 88 -4.85 2.43 -10.00
CA SER A 88 -5.98 3.13 -9.35
C SER A 88 -5.86 3.14 -7.81
N LEU A 89 -5.22 2.09 -7.25
CA LEU A 89 -4.83 2.01 -5.86
C LEU A 89 -3.49 1.29 -5.74
N LEU A 90 -2.59 1.86 -4.93
CA LEU A 90 -1.29 1.28 -4.61
C LEU A 90 -1.16 1.16 -3.08
N PHE A 91 -0.94 -0.04 -2.59
CA PHE A 91 -0.64 -0.33 -1.20
C PHE A 91 0.85 -0.59 -1.03
N LEU A 92 1.48 0.13 -0.10
CA LEU A 92 2.90 0.02 0.25
C LEU A 92 3.02 -0.57 1.64
N ASP A 93 3.45 -1.83 1.73
CA ASP A 93 3.78 -2.49 2.99
C ASP A 93 5.09 -1.93 3.56
N PRO A 94 5.25 -1.82 4.88
CA PRO A 94 6.44 -1.25 5.54
C PRO A 94 7.73 -2.02 5.27
N SER A 95 7.65 -3.26 4.81
CA SER A 95 8.83 -4.04 4.37
C SER A 95 9.46 -3.51 3.08
N VAL A 96 8.74 -2.65 2.35
CA VAL A 96 9.27 -1.99 1.14
C VAL A 96 10.29 -0.93 1.57
N PRO A 97 11.52 -0.97 1.04
CA PRO A 97 12.57 -0.03 1.40
C PRO A 97 12.18 1.44 1.22
N GLN A 98 12.86 2.35 1.93
CA GLN A 98 12.69 3.81 1.84
C GLN A 98 12.77 4.39 0.41
N ASP A 99 13.08 3.55 -0.58
CA ASP A 99 13.06 3.88 -2.01
C ASP A 99 11.65 4.10 -2.58
N ALA A 100 10.57 3.75 -1.84
CA ALA A 100 9.20 4.12 -2.16
C ALA A 100 8.90 5.58 -1.80
N SER A 101 9.81 6.48 -2.17
CA SER A 101 9.63 7.92 -2.05
C SER A 101 8.48 8.40 -2.94
N VAL A 102 7.91 9.55 -2.62
CA VAL A 102 6.87 10.18 -3.45
C VAL A 102 7.30 10.25 -4.92
N ASP A 103 8.58 10.60 -5.18
CA ASP A 103 9.10 10.72 -6.54
C ASP A 103 9.13 9.39 -7.31
N SER A 104 9.40 8.28 -6.62
CA SER A 104 9.44 6.97 -7.27
C SER A 104 8.05 6.37 -7.51
N VAL A 105 7.03 6.85 -6.80
CA VAL A 105 5.67 6.30 -6.80
C VAL A 105 4.67 7.17 -7.57
N ALA A 106 4.87 8.50 -7.59
CA ALA A 106 3.90 9.43 -8.16
C ALA A 106 3.44 9.07 -9.58
N ASP A 107 4.37 8.68 -10.44
CA ASP A 107 4.04 8.34 -11.83
C ASP A 107 3.42 6.95 -12.01
N LEU A 108 3.41 6.14 -10.95
CA LEU A 108 2.81 4.80 -10.96
C LEU A 108 1.32 4.82 -10.64
N VAL A 109 0.78 5.94 -10.15
CA VAL A 109 -0.61 6.08 -9.74
C VAL A 109 -1.35 7.01 -10.69
N GLU A 110 -2.54 6.66 -11.13
CA GLU A 110 -3.34 7.51 -12.00
C GLU A 110 -3.84 8.79 -11.31
N PRO A 111 -4.16 9.86 -12.04
CA PRO A 111 -4.85 11.01 -11.44
C PRO A 111 -6.14 10.58 -10.73
N GLY A 112 -6.31 10.99 -9.48
CA GLY A 112 -7.38 10.54 -8.60
C GLY A 112 -7.13 9.17 -7.96
N GLY A 113 -6.08 8.45 -8.33
CA GLY A 113 -5.68 7.18 -7.69
C GLY A 113 -5.18 7.38 -6.27
N ILE A 114 -5.19 6.31 -5.49
CA ILE A 114 -4.89 6.33 -4.06
C ILE A 114 -3.61 5.55 -3.78
N VAL A 115 -2.76 6.11 -2.92
CA VAL A 115 -1.66 5.40 -2.27
C VAL A 115 -1.98 5.22 -0.80
N VAL A 116 -1.79 4.03 -0.28
CA VAL A 116 -1.88 3.71 1.15
C VAL A 116 -0.50 3.24 1.59
N LEU A 117 0.07 3.91 2.60
CA LEU A 117 1.32 3.51 3.24
C LEU A 117 1.02 3.08 4.67
N ASP A 118 1.52 1.93 5.06
CA ASP A 118 1.29 1.35 6.40
C ASP A 118 2.47 1.60 7.35
N ASP A 119 2.23 1.29 8.64
CA ASP A 119 3.21 1.12 9.72
C ASP A 119 3.93 2.40 10.15
N PHE A 120 3.19 3.50 10.25
CA PHE A 120 3.71 4.69 10.91
C PHE A 120 3.38 4.66 12.41
N ALA A 121 4.34 5.06 13.25
CA ALA A 121 4.07 5.39 14.64
C ALA A 121 3.33 6.74 14.70
N PRO A 122 2.21 6.86 15.43
CA PRO A 122 1.47 8.12 15.51
C PRO A 122 2.33 9.29 16.01
N CYS A 123 2.20 10.45 15.37
CA CYS A 123 2.93 11.65 15.74
C CYS A 123 2.03 12.89 15.61
N GLU A 124 1.84 13.63 16.72
CA GLU A 124 1.06 14.87 16.75
C GLU A 124 1.92 16.12 16.49
N MET A 125 3.24 15.96 16.40
CA MET A 125 4.16 17.08 16.22
C MET A 125 4.40 17.39 14.75
N TRP A 126 4.70 18.66 14.47
CA TRP A 126 5.15 19.11 13.16
C TRP A 126 6.49 19.85 13.28
N PRO A 127 7.54 19.50 12.48
CA PRO A 127 7.59 18.34 11.57
C PRO A 127 7.43 17.02 12.32
N PRO A 128 6.99 15.94 11.64
CA PRO A 128 6.81 14.65 12.29
C PRO A 128 8.13 14.08 12.78
N ILE A 129 8.15 13.53 14.00
CA ILE A 129 9.36 13.00 14.62
C ILE A 129 9.14 11.53 14.98
N THR A 130 10.04 10.66 14.52
CA THR A 130 10.10 9.24 14.87
C THR A 130 11.50 8.95 15.42
N ASP A 131 11.58 8.31 16.58
CA ASP A 131 12.85 7.96 17.27
C ASP A 131 13.79 9.18 17.45
N GLY A 132 13.23 10.35 17.76
CA GLY A 132 13.97 11.58 18.00
C GLY A 132 14.55 12.24 16.74
N ARG A 133 14.13 11.82 15.55
CA ARG A 133 14.53 12.39 14.26
C ARG A 133 13.31 12.77 13.43
N VAL A 134 13.47 13.74 12.54
CA VAL A 134 12.42 14.06 11.57
C VAL A 134 12.14 12.84 10.70
N ASP A 135 10.87 12.44 10.63
CA ASP A 135 10.37 11.41 9.72
C ASP A 135 10.20 12.01 8.33
N ILE A 136 11.30 11.99 7.58
CA ILE A 136 11.37 12.62 6.26
C ILE A 136 10.37 11.98 5.28
N LEU A 137 10.18 10.66 5.35
CA LEU A 137 9.24 9.97 4.46
C LEU A 137 7.81 10.48 4.68
N ARG A 138 7.38 10.53 5.93
CA ARG A 138 6.05 11.04 6.32
C ARG A 138 5.89 12.51 5.93
N GLU A 139 6.90 13.35 6.23
CA GLU A 139 6.88 14.76 5.89
C GLU A 139 6.71 14.95 4.37
N MET A 140 7.49 14.23 3.55
CA MET A 140 7.38 14.29 2.09
C MET A 140 5.99 13.93 1.60
N TRP A 141 5.40 12.84 2.07
CA TRP A 141 4.06 12.41 1.65
C TRP A 141 2.96 13.40 2.07
N LEU A 142 3.08 14.03 3.24
CA LEU A 142 2.09 14.98 3.74
C LEU A 142 2.21 16.38 3.12
N THR A 143 3.34 16.72 2.50
CA THR A 143 3.59 18.06 1.94
C THR A 143 3.71 18.12 0.43
N ASP A 144 3.79 16.98 -0.25
CA ASP A 144 3.96 16.96 -1.71
C ASP A 144 2.72 17.48 -2.44
N GLU A 145 2.92 18.46 -3.32
CA GLU A 145 1.83 19.14 -4.02
C GLU A 145 1.08 18.26 -5.03
N ARG A 146 1.68 17.15 -5.45
CA ARG A 146 1.06 16.17 -6.37
C ARG A 146 -0.03 15.34 -5.70
N PHE A 147 -0.05 15.34 -4.35
CA PHE A 147 -0.99 14.55 -3.58
C PHE A 147 -1.81 15.40 -2.61
N THR A 148 -2.97 14.90 -2.25
CA THR A 148 -3.70 15.29 -1.05
C THR A 148 -3.60 14.14 -0.09
N ALA A 149 -2.86 14.31 1.00
CA ALA A 149 -2.56 13.23 1.94
C ALA A 149 -3.08 13.51 3.34
N VAL A 150 -3.41 12.45 4.07
CA VAL A 150 -3.84 12.48 5.47
C VAL A 150 -3.27 11.27 6.20
N GLU A 151 -2.90 11.47 7.46
CA GLU A 151 -2.58 10.38 8.38
C GLU A 151 -3.85 9.93 9.11
N VAL A 152 -4.08 8.61 9.13
CA VAL A 152 -5.25 7.99 9.76
C VAL A 152 -4.79 7.02 10.83
N MET A 153 -5.28 7.19 12.06
CA MET A 153 -5.03 6.23 13.14
C MET A 153 -5.74 4.92 12.83
N VAL A 154 -4.98 3.84 12.76
CA VAL A 154 -5.49 2.48 12.54
C VAL A 154 -5.46 1.64 13.82
N ALA A 155 -4.66 2.07 14.82
CA ALA A 155 -4.63 1.54 16.18
C ALA A 155 -4.11 2.62 17.14
N PRO A 156 -4.16 2.41 18.45
CA PRO A 156 -3.60 3.37 19.41
C PRO A 156 -2.10 3.64 19.23
N ASP A 157 -1.38 2.71 18.65
CA ASP A 157 0.07 2.70 18.46
C ASP A 157 0.49 2.63 16.97
N ALA A 158 -0.47 2.74 16.03
CA ALA A 158 -0.19 2.67 14.60
C ALA A 158 -1.09 3.60 13.78
N SER A 159 -0.52 4.17 12.73
CA SER A 159 -1.22 4.97 11.72
C SER A 159 -0.82 4.55 10.31
N ALA A 160 -1.65 4.93 9.35
CA ALA A 160 -1.39 4.78 7.93
C ALA A 160 -1.53 6.14 7.23
N LEU A 161 -0.76 6.38 6.19
CA LEU A 161 -0.95 7.53 5.31
C LEU A 161 -1.82 7.13 4.13
N ILE A 162 -2.79 7.97 3.81
CA ILE A 162 -3.63 7.85 2.61
C ILE A 162 -3.38 9.09 1.77
N ALA A 163 -2.93 8.90 0.55
CA ALA A 163 -2.62 9.97 -0.36
C ALA A 163 -3.37 9.78 -1.68
N THR A 164 -4.10 10.80 -2.12
CA THR A 164 -4.80 10.80 -3.41
C THR A 164 -4.04 11.68 -4.39
N ARG A 165 -3.68 11.14 -5.57
CA ARG A 165 -3.02 11.89 -6.63
C ARG A 165 -3.97 12.94 -7.22
N ARG A 166 -3.50 14.17 -7.32
CA ARG A 166 -4.24 15.31 -7.93
C ARG A 166 -4.27 15.24 -9.45
#